data_258f6e8affaca328b8cba6289ed5c569
#
_entry.id   258f6e8affaca328b8cba6289ed5c569
#
_cell.length_a   1.000
_cell.length_b   1.000
_cell.length_c   1.000
_cell.angle_alpha   90.00
_cell.angle_beta   90.00
_cell.angle_gamma   90.00
#
_symmetry.space_group_name_H-M   'P 1'
#
loop_
_entity.id
_entity.type
_entity.pdbx_description
1 polymer ?
#
loop_
_entity_poly.entity_id
_entity_poly.type
_entity_poly.pdbx_seq_one_letter_code
_entity_poly.pdbx_strand_id
1 'polypeptide(L)'
;MYIISKCLLGENCKYNGGNNRSEDVVKFSHEHSYFGVCPECAGGLPTPRVPAEIVEQNGECRVVNRNGVDVTAEYVRGAEICFRDAQKAAEQMGEALEGAILQARSPSCGVGQIYNGHFDGTLIPGDGIFARLLR
;
A
#
# COMPACT_ATOMS: atom_id res chain seq x y z
N MET A 1 1.84 -1.55 18.19
CA MET A 1 2.32 -2.16 16.92
C MET A 1 2.10 -1.20 15.76
N TYR A 2 3.02 -1.17 14.83
CA TYR A 2 2.94 -0.33 13.64
C TYR A 2 2.73 -1.18 12.40
N ILE A 3 2.07 -0.61 11.39
CA ILE A 3 1.96 -1.21 10.07
C ILE A 3 3.04 -0.59 9.19
N ILE A 4 3.83 -1.40 8.49
CA ILE A 4 4.92 -0.90 7.64
C ILE A 4 4.82 -1.54 6.25
N SER A 5 4.91 -0.72 5.19
CA SER A 5 4.99 -1.23 3.83
C SER A 5 6.24 -2.10 3.67
N LYS A 6 6.07 -3.32 3.19
CA LYS A 6 7.18 -4.31 3.05
C LYS A 6 8.29 -3.83 2.14
N CYS A 7 7.97 -3.08 1.08
CA CYS A 7 8.99 -2.57 0.16
C CYS A 7 9.96 -1.61 0.85
N LEU A 8 9.53 -0.89 1.88
CA LEU A 8 10.39 0.00 2.67
C LEU A 8 11.37 -0.79 3.55
N LEU A 9 11.06 -2.04 3.84
CA LEU A 9 11.91 -2.94 4.61
C LEU A 9 12.88 -3.74 3.75
N GLY A 10 12.85 -3.53 2.43
CA GLY A 10 13.74 -4.19 1.48
C GLY A 10 13.16 -5.43 0.82
N GLU A 11 11.89 -5.75 1.02
CA GLU A 11 11.26 -6.86 0.30
C GLU A 11 10.96 -6.47 -1.15
N ASN A 12 11.23 -7.38 -2.08
CA ASN A 12 11.09 -7.16 -3.51
C ASN A 12 9.64 -7.36 -3.96
N CYS A 13 8.75 -6.52 -3.44
CA CYS A 13 7.31 -6.61 -3.69
C CYS A 13 6.72 -5.44 -4.48
N LYS A 14 7.56 -4.53 -4.98
CA LYS A 14 7.11 -3.46 -5.86
C LYS A 14 6.64 -4.01 -7.20
N TYR A 15 5.88 -3.19 -7.94
CA TYR A 15 5.37 -3.59 -9.26
C TYR A 15 6.47 -4.04 -10.22
N ASN A 16 7.68 -3.51 -10.11
CA ASN A 16 8.81 -3.85 -10.99
C ASN A 16 9.69 -4.99 -10.43
N GLY A 17 9.29 -5.62 -9.33
CA GLY A 17 10.08 -6.67 -8.68
C GLY A 17 11.20 -6.17 -7.80
N GLY A 18 11.29 -4.86 -7.59
CA GLY A 18 12.29 -4.24 -6.72
C GLY A 18 11.75 -3.90 -5.35
N ASN A 19 12.47 -3.01 -4.67
CA ASN A 19 12.08 -2.52 -3.34
C ASN A 19 12.42 -1.03 -3.21
N ASN A 20 11.94 -0.42 -2.12
CA ASN A 20 12.24 0.95 -1.74
C ASN A 20 12.85 0.99 -0.34
N ARG A 21 13.80 0.09 -0.07
CA ARG A 21 14.41 -0.02 1.26
C ARG A 21 14.84 1.35 1.78
N SER A 22 14.36 1.68 2.97
CA SER A 22 14.73 2.88 3.71
C SER A 22 15.46 2.46 4.98
N GLU A 23 16.69 2.91 5.14
CA GLU A 23 17.48 2.57 6.34
C GLU A 23 16.82 3.11 7.60
N ASP A 24 16.20 4.29 7.54
CA ASP A 24 15.47 4.86 8.67
C ASP A 24 14.27 4.00 9.06
N VAL A 25 13.52 3.48 8.09
CA VAL A 25 12.37 2.60 8.36
C VAL A 25 12.84 1.25 8.91
N VAL A 26 13.91 0.70 8.37
CA VAL A 26 14.48 -0.55 8.88
C VAL A 26 14.93 -0.37 10.34
N LYS A 27 15.59 0.73 10.65
CA LYS A 27 15.99 1.05 12.03
C LYS A 27 14.76 1.15 12.95
N PHE A 28 13.72 1.85 12.50
CA PHE A 28 12.46 1.95 13.23
C PHE A 28 11.88 0.56 13.52
N SER A 29 11.92 -0.34 12.54
CA SER A 29 11.39 -1.71 12.69
C SER A 29 12.14 -2.55 13.71
N HIS A 30 13.43 -2.24 13.97
CA HIS A 30 14.19 -2.92 15.00
C HIS A 30 13.86 -2.43 16.42
N GLU A 31 13.27 -1.24 16.53
CA GLU A 31 12.97 -0.59 17.82
C GLU A 31 11.50 -0.69 18.21
N HIS A 32 10.63 -1.16 17.31
CA HIS A 32 9.18 -1.21 17.52
C HIS A 32 8.62 -2.52 16.97
N SER A 33 7.56 -3.01 17.60
CA SER A 33 6.80 -4.11 17.01
C SER A 33 6.05 -3.62 15.77
N TYR A 34 6.03 -4.42 14.72
CA TYR A 34 5.41 -4.04 13.46
C TYR A 34 4.80 -5.24 12.73
N PHE A 35 3.90 -4.93 11.81
CA PHE A 35 3.35 -5.90 10.86
C PHE A 35 3.62 -5.38 9.44
N GLY A 36 4.34 -6.16 8.64
CA GLY A 36 4.66 -5.79 7.26
C GLY A 36 3.50 -6.06 6.31
N VAL A 37 3.23 -5.13 5.39
CA VAL A 37 2.12 -5.26 4.43
C VAL A 37 2.58 -4.96 3.01
N CYS A 38 1.96 -5.65 2.05
CA CYS A 38 1.93 -5.28 0.65
C CYS A 38 0.51 -5.54 0.14
N PRO A 39 -0.37 -4.53 0.18
CA PRO A 39 -1.78 -4.73 -0.19
C PRO A 39 -1.97 -5.23 -1.61
N GLU A 40 -1.10 -4.84 -2.54
CA GLU A 40 -1.19 -5.29 -3.94
C GLU A 40 -0.92 -6.78 -4.05
N CYS A 41 0.13 -7.28 -3.39
CA CYS A 41 0.41 -8.72 -3.35
C CYS A 41 -0.67 -9.49 -2.60
N ALA A 42 -1.14 -8.96 -1.47
CA ALA A 42 -2.19 -9.60 -0.67
C ALA A 42 -3.50 -9.72 -1.46
N GLY A 43 -3.78 -8.77 -2.35
CA GLY A 43 -4.94 -8.79 -3.23
C GLY A 43 -4.85 -9.76 -4.40
N GLY A 44 -3.72 -10.45 -4.55
CA GLY A 44 -3.53 -11.47 -5.59
C GLY A 44 -2.82 -10.97 -6.84
N LEU A 45 -2.27 -9.76 -6.84
CA LEU A 45 -1.51 -9.27 -7.98
C LEU A 45 -0.10 -9.87 -7.98
N PRO A 46 0.43 -10.22 -9.17
CA PRO A 46 1.77 -10.81 -9.27
C PRO A 46 2.87 -9.78 -9.05
N THR A 47 4.08 -10.27 -8.83
CA THR A 47 5.29 -9.45 -8.79
C THR A 47 6.30 -10.06 -9.79
N PRO A 48 6.75 -9.37 -10.84
CA PRO A 48 6.35 -8.00 -11.22
C PRO A 48 4.94 -7.91 -11.79
N ARG A 49 4.43 -6.70 -11.87
CA ARG A 49 3.08 -6.43 -12.38
C ARG A 49 3.03 -5.09 -13.10
N VAL A 50 1.98 -4.90 -13.89
CA VAL A 50 1.76 -3.64 -14.59
C VAL A 50 1.44 -2.56 -13.55
N PRO A 51 2.09 -1.37 -13.62
CA PRO A 51 1.79 -0.28 -12.67
C PRO A 51 0.37 0.23 -12.87
N ALA A 52 -0.24 0.66 -11.78
CA ALA A 52 -1.60 1.17 -11.76
C ALA A 52 -1.66 2.53 -11.08
N GLU A 53 -2.71 3.30 -11.38
CA GLU A 53 -2.99 4.60 -10.77
C GLU A 53 -4.47 4.70 -10.46
N ILE A 54 -4.80 5.58 -9.51
CA ILE A 54 -6.19 5.85 -9.17
C ILE A 54 -6.77 6.85 -10.16
N VAL A 55 -7.93 6.52 -10.73
CA VAL A 55 -8.69 7.42 -11.59
C VAL A 55 -10.07 7.65 -10.99
N GLU A 56 -10.62 8.84 -11.15
CA GLU A 56 -11.99 9.12 -10.78
C GLU A 56 -12.88 9.01 -12.02
N GLN A 57 -13.91 8.18 -11.95
CA GLN A 57 -14.87 7.98 -13.02
C GLN A 57 -16.28 8.06 -12.41
N ASN A 58 -17.07 9.04 -12.87
CA ASN A 58 -18.45 9.22 -12.43
C ASN A 58 -18.61 9.29 -10.88
N GLY A 59 -17.66 9.97 -10.23
CA GLY A 59 -17.65 10.11 -8.78
C GLY A 59 -17.11 8.91 -8.02
N GLU A 60 -16.68 7.86 -8.71
CA GLU A 60 -16.07 6.68 -8.10
C GLU A 60 -14.55 6.65 -8.31
N CYS A 61 -13.83 6.24 -7.27
CA CYS A 61 -12.41 5.97 -7.39
C CYS A 61 -12.20 4.56 -7.91
N ARG A 62 -11.51 4.45 -9.05
CA ARG A 62 -11.13 3.16 -9.64
C ARG A 62 -9.62 3.09 -9.71
N VAL A 63 -9.07 1.89 -9.59
CA VAL A 63 -7.64 1.65 -9.82
C VAL A 63 -7.49 0.97 -11.16
N VAL A 64 -6.78 1.62 -12.08
CA VAL A 64 -6.64 1.14 -13.46
C VAL A 64 -5.16 1.03 -13.79
N ASN A 65 -4.74 -0.10 -14.33
CA ASN A 65 -3.34 -0.28 -14.70
C ASN A 65 -3.03 0.40 -16.06
N ARG A 66 -1.74 0.47 -16.39
CA ARG A 66 -1.29 1.14 -17.62
C ARG A 66 -1.89 0.52 -18.90
N ASN A 67 -2.27 -0.75 -18.84
CA ASN A 67 -2.91 -1.42 -19.98
C ASN A 67 -4.43 -1.21 -20.04
N GLY A 68 -4.97 -0.35 -19.17
CA GLY A 68 -6.40 -0.05 -19.12
C GLY A 68 -7.25 -1.07 -18.38
N VAL A 69 -6.63 -2.01 -17.68
CA VAL A 69 -7.37 -3.02 -16.91
C VAL A 69 -7.71 -2.48 -15.53
N ASP A 70 -8.99 -2.59 -15.16
CA ASP A 70 -9.46 -2.20 -13.83
C ASP A 70 -9.06 -3.26 -12.81
N VAL A 71 -8.27 -2.87 -11.82
CA VAL A 71 -7.76 -3.76 -10.76
C VAL A 71 -8.26 -3.31 -9.38
N THR A 72 -9.32 -2.53 -9.34
CA THR A 72 -9.89 -2.00 -8.09
C THR A 72 -10.21 -3.11 -7.10
N ALA A 73 -10.83 -4.22 -7.56
CA ALA A 73 -11.21 -5.32 -6.68
C ALA A 73 -10.01 -5.91 -5.96
N GLU A 74 -8.88 -6.10 -6.66
CA GLU A 74 -7.64 -6.62 -6.08
C GLU A 74 -7.07 -5.65 -5.04
N TYR A 75 -7.09 -4.35 -5.31
CA TYR A 75 -6.61 -3.34 -4.36
C TYR A 75 -7.47 -3.28 -3.11
N VAL A 76 -8.80 -3.32 -3.25
CA VAL A 76 -9.72 -3.30 -2.11
C VAL A 76 -9.57 -4.57 -1.28
N ARG A 77 -9.54 -5.73 -1.92
CA ARG A 77 -9.35 -7.01 -1.24
C ARG A 77 -8.03 -7.06 -0.48
N GLY A 78 -6.95 -6.61 -1.11
CA GLY A 78 -5.63 -6.58 -0.48
C GLY A 78 -5.59 -5.64 0.73
N ALA A 79 -6.23 -4.48 0.63
CA ALA A 79 -6.32 -3.54 1.74
C ALA A 79 -7.06 -4.17 2.93
N GLU A 80 -8.18 -4.82 2.69
CA GLU A 80 -8.98 -5.47 3.73
C GLU A 80 -8.23 -6.62 4.39
N ILE A 81 -7.55 -7.45 3.59
CA ILE A 81 -6.74 -8.58 4.10
C ILE A 81 -5.62 -8.04 4.99
N CYS A 82 -4.87 -7.06 4.52
CA CYS A 82 -3.75 -6.48 5.29
C CYS A 82 -4.21 -5.87 6.61
N PHE A 83 -5.32 -5.15 6.59
CA PHE A 83 -5.84 -4.54 7.81
C PHE A 83 -6.28 -5.60 8.82
N ARG A 84 -7.04 -6.59 8.38
CA ARG A 84 -7.50 -7.69 9.23
C ARG A 84 -6.32 -8.48 9.81
N ASP A 85 -5.31 -8.79 9.00
CA ASP A 85 -4.15 -9.53 9.45
C ASP A 85 -3.32 -8.72 10.45
N ALA A 86 -3.20 -7.41 10.24
CA ALA A 86 -2.52 -6.52 11.19
C ALA A 86 -3.26 -6.46 12.52
N GLN A 87 -4.60 -6.37 12.50
CA GLN A 87 -5.40 -6.40 13.73
C GLN A 87 -5.21 -7.70 14.51
N LYS A 88 -5.20 -8.84 13.82
CA LYS A 88 -4.97 -10.13 14.46
C LYS A 88 -3.58 -10.21 15.08
N ALA A 89 -2.56 -9.74 14.36
CA ALA A 89 -1.19 -9.74 14.87
C ALA A 89 -1.08 -8.89 16.13
N ALA A 90 -1.70 -7.72 16.16
CA ALA A 90 -1.71 -6.85 17.33
C ALA A 90 -2.42 -7.51 18.53
N GLU A 91 -3.59 -8.11 18.29
CA GLU A 91 -4.33 -8.82 19.33
C GLU A 91 -3.51 -9.96 19.95
N GLN A 92 -2.83 -10.76 19.11
CA GLN A 92 -2.00 -11.86 19.57
C GLN A 92 -0.83 -11.40 20.44
N MET A 93 -0.34 -10.19 20.24
CA MET A 93 0.73 -9.60 21.03
C MET A 93 0.22 -8.74 22.18
N GLY A 94 -1.09 -8.60 22.35
CA GLY A 94 -1.66 -7.75 23.38
C GLY A 94 -1.40 -6.26 23.15
N GLU A 95 -1.25 -5.84 21.90
CA GLU A 95 -0.94 -4.46 21.53
C GLU A 95 -2.07 -3.83 20.72
N ALA A 96 -2.12 -2.50 20.71
CA ALA A 96 -2.97 -1.74 19.79
C ALA A 96 -2.16 -1.35 18.55
N LEU A 97 -2.85 -1.11 17.44
CA LEU A 97 -2.24 -0.50 16.26
C LEU A 97 -2.08 1.00 16.50
N GLU A 98 -0.86 1.50 16.47
CA GLU A 98 -0.54 2.88 16.84
C GLU A 98 -0.34 3.80 15.64
N GLY A 99 -0.01 3.24 14.49
CA GLY A 99 0.24 4.04 13.30
C GLY A 99 0.74 3.19 12.14
N ALA A 100 1.03 3.84 11.03
CA ALA A 100 1.50 3.17 9.82
C ALA A 100 2.57 4.02 9.14
N ILE A 101 3.60 3.33 8.61
CA ILE A 101 4.63 3.92 7.76
C ILE A 101 4.49 3.27 6.40
N LEU A 102 4.05 4.04 5.42
CA LEU A 102 3.61 3.51 4.15
C LEU A 102 4.40 4.13 2.99
N GLN A 103 4.54 3.35 1.91
CA GLN A 103 5.21 3.78 0.69
C GLN A 103 4.48 5.00 0.10
N ALA A 104 5.23 6.08 -0.13
CA ALA A 104 4.70 7.33 -0.69
C ALA A 104 4.16 7.13 -2.11
N ARG A 105 3.10 7.87 -2.43
CA ARG A 105 2.53 8.04 -3.77
C ARG A 105 1.95 6.78 -4.42
N SER A 106 2.01 5.65 -3.75
CA SER A 106 1.46 4.39 -4.24
C SER A 106 -0.07 4.44 -4.30
N PRO A 107 -0.71 3.80 -5.28
CA PRO A 107 -2.17 3.72 -5.33
C PRO A 107 -2.78 2.90 -4.18
N SER A 108 -1.99 2.07 -3.50
CA SER A 108 -2.43 1.38 -2.28
C SER A 108 -2.04 2.13 -1.01
N CYS A 109 -0.79 2.54 -0.89
CA CYS A 109 -0.19 3.01 0.36
C CYS A 109 0.03 4.52 0.45
N GLY A 110 -0.11 5.27 -0.63
CA GLY A 110 0.18 6.71 -0.64
C GLY A 110 -0.65 7.48 0.38
N VAL A 111 0.00 8.40 1.10
CA VAL A 111 -0.65 9.26 2.10
C VAL A 111 -0.48 10.70 1.68
N GLY A 112 -1.59 11.38 1.44
CA GLY A 112 -1.63 12.81 1.10
C GLY A 112 -1.37 13.12 -0.37
N GLN A 113 -0.64 12.30 -1.09
CA GLN A 113 -0.36 12.47 -2.52
C GLN A 113 -0.40 11.13 -3.26
N ILE A 114 -0.99 11.15 -4.44
CA ILE A 114 -1.04 10.00 -5.35
C ILE A 114 -0.85 10.52 -6.79
N TYR A 115 -0.56 9.62 -7.72
CA TYR A 115 -0.51 9.99 -9.14
C TYR A 115 -1.92 10.24 -9.68
N ASN A 116 -2.00 11.10 -10.70
CA ASN A 116 -3.28 11.63 -11.20
C ASN A 116 -4.10 10.69 -12.09
N GLY A 117 -3.61 9.50 -12.37
CA GLY A 117 -4.31 8.52 -13.23
C GLY A 117 -3.94 8.58 -14.71
N HIS A 118 -3.07 9.50 -15.12
CA HIS A 118 -2.68 9.69 -16.51
C HIS A 118 -1.31 9.12 -16.86
N PHE A 119 -0.61 8.50 -15.89
CA PHE A 119 0.73 7.93 -16.06
C PHE A 119 1.76 8.94 -16.61
N ASP A 120 1.64 10.20 -16.18
CA ASP A 120 2.51 11.30 -16.64
C ASP A 120 3.41 11.85 -15.52
N GLY A 121 3.43 11.22 -14.35
CA GLY A 121 4.25 11.65 -13.22
C GLY A 121 3.66 12.79 -12.40
N THR A 122 2.48 13.30 -12.74
CA THR A 122 1.84 14.38 -12.02
C THR A 122 1.16 13.86 -10.75
N LEU A 123 1.41 14.54 -9.63
CA LEU A 123 0.83 14.22 -8.32
C LEU A 123 -0.38 15.10 -8.04
N ILE A 124 -1.37 14.52 -7.38
CA ILE A 124 -2.56 15.23 -6.88
C ILE A 124 -2.77 14.90 -5.41
N PRO A 125 -3.48 15.74 -4.64
CA PRO A 125 -3.86 15.40 -3.27
C PRO A 125 -4.75 14.16 -3.24
N GLY A 126 -4.50 13.27 -2.29
CA GLY A 126 -5.30 12.06 -2.10
C GLY A 126 -4.53 10.97 -1.40
N ASP A 127 -5.23 9.90 -1.05
CA ASP A 127 -4.67 8.72 -0.41
C ASP A 127 -4.88 7.49 -1.28
N GLY A 128 -3.96 6.53 -1.16
CA GLY A 128 -4.12 5.20 -1.72
C GLY A 128 -5.26 4.43 -1.05
N ILE A 129 -5.68 3.33 -1.65
CA ILE A 129 -6.85 2.56 -1.18
C ILE A 129 -6.65 2.04 0.25
N PHE A 130 -5.48 1.49 0.56
CA PHE A 130 -5.18 1.00 1.91
C PHE A 130 -5.07 2.16 2.92
N ALA A 131 -4.42 3.25 2.53
CA ALA A 131 -4.30 4.41 3.40
C ALA A 131 -5.68 4.99 3.78
N ARG A 132 -6.62 5.02 2.84
CA ARG A 132 -8.01 5.44 3.11
C ARG A 132 -8.68 4.53 4.14
N LEU A 133 -8.47 3.22 4.02
CA LEU A 133 -9.06 2.26 4.95
C LEU A 133 -8.55 2.45 6.38
N LEU A 134 -7.29 2.86 6.53
CA LEU A 134 -6.68 3.07 7.84
C LEU A 134 -7.12 4.37 8.54
N ARG A 135 -7.68 5.31 7.79
CA ARG A 135 -8.13 6.59 8.36
C ARG A 135 -9.44 6.52 9.12
#